data_5b217de1c20f1956169dccfad7a4892c
#
_entry.id   5b217de1c20f1956169dccfad7a4892c
#
_cell.length_a   1.000
_cell.length_b   1.000
_cell.length_c   1.000
_cell.angle_alpha   90.00
_cell.angle_beta   90.00
_cell.angle_gamma   90.00
#
_symmetry.space_group_name_H-M   'P 1'
#
loop_
_entity.id
_entity.type
_entity.pdbx_description
1 polymer ?
#
loop_
_entity_poly.entity_id
_entity_poly.type
_entity_poly.pdbx_seq_one_letter_code
_entity_poly.pdbx_strand_id
1 'polypeptide(L)'
;MGEDVQAYVKSCLVCQMDKTERKKAAGLLQPLPIPEKPWESISMDFITGFPKVRDFKSVFVVVDRFSKYVVFIPAPNACPAEEATKLFFSNVVKHFGLSRDIVSDRDTRFTGKFWVELFKLLSSELKFSTSNHPQTDGQTERINALLEEYLRHYVTTTQKNWVDLMDTAQLCYNLQRSSATGMSPFELAIGVLPRMPLEVARQKAGGNNPATYKMAQSRQEMLDEA
;
A
#
# COMPACT_ATOMS: atom_id res chain seq x y z
N MET A 1 16.02 4.78 27.54
CA MET A 1 15.62 4.74 26.10
C MET A 1 14.12 4.51 25.90
N GLY A 2 13.45 3.55 26.51
CA GLY A 2 11.99 3.32 26.30
C GLY A 2 11.11 4.46 26.84
N GLU A 3 11.42 4.98 28.04
CA GLU A 3 10.66 6.04 28.67
C GLU A 3 10.83 7.38 27.96
N ASP A 4 12.02 7.70 27.50
CA ASP A 4 12.31 8.94 26.76
C ASP A 4 11.60 8.97 25.42
N VAL A 5 11.59 7.83 24.68
CA VAL A 5 10.84 7.68 23.43
C VAL A 5 9.35 7.82 23.67
N GLN A 6 8.82 7.24 24.75
CA GLN A 6 7.41 7.37 25.12
C GLN A 6 7.04 8.81 25.48
N ALA A 7 7.91 9.51 26.21
CA ALA A 7 7.73 10.92 26.57
C ALA A 7 7.74 11.80 25.30
N TYR A 8 8.69 11.57 24.40
CA TYR A 8 8.76 12.27 23.13
C TYR A 8 7.49 12.07 22.27
N VAL A 9 7.07 10.81 22.08
CA VAL A 9 5.85 10.50 21.32
C VAL A 9 4.61 11.16 21.92
N LYS A 10 4.50 11.23 23.26
CA LYS A 10 3.37 11.88 23.95
C LYS A 10 3.37 13.40 23.82
N SER A 11 4.53 14.03 23.65
CA SER A 11 4.68 15.49 23.50
C SER A 11 4.77 15.97 22.05
N CYS A 12 5.06 15.10 21.11
CA CYS A 12 5.16 15.42 19.69
C CYS A 12 3.76 15.60 19.07
N LEU A 13 3.48 16.82 18.58
CA LEU A 13 2.19 17.17 17.97
C LEU A 13 1.85 16.27 16.79
N VAL A 14 2.84 15.98 15.96
CA VAL A 14 2.72 15.07 14.79
C VAL A 14 2.32 13.68 15.24
N CYS A 15 3.05 13.10 16.20
CA CYS A 15 2.72 11.77 16.73
C CYS A 15 1.33 11.71 17.40
N GLN A 16 0.87 12.81 18.00
CA GLN A 16 -0.44 12.87 18.64
C GLN A 16 -1.58 12.97 17.62
N MET A 17 -1.35 13.63 16.48
CA MET A 17 -2.35 13.72 15.42
C MET A 17 -2.47 12.42 14.61
N ASP A 18 -1.38 11.67 14.47
CA ASP A 18 -1.28 10.55 13.54
C ASP A 18 -1.43 9.17 14.18
N LYS A 19 -1.05 9.01 15.45
CA LYS A 19 -1.10 7.69 16.10
C LYS A 19 -2.47 7.40 16.70
N THR A 20 -3.12 6.37 16.17
CA THR A 20 -4.32 5.78 16.75
C THR A 20 -3.98 4.79 17.86
N GLU A 21 -4.76 4.77 18.97
CA GLU A 21 -4.62 3.76 20.03
C GLU A 21 -4.82 2.34 19.50
N ARG A 22 -3.84 1.46 19.72
CA ARG A 22 -3.94 0.04 19.38
C ARG A 22 -4.76 -0.68 20.45
N LYS A 23 -6.04 -0.92 20.20
CA LYS A 23 -6.88 -1.78 21.03
C LYS A 23 -6.61 -3.26 20.68
N LYS A 24 -6.56 -4.14 21.71
CA LYS A 24 -6.49 -5.59 21.49
C LYS A 24 -7.79 -6.06 20.82
N ALA A 25 -7.67 -6.80 19.73
CA ALA A 25 -8.81 -7.44 19.09
C ALA A 25 -9.46 -8.47 20.04
N ALA A 26 -10.79 -8.47 20.11
CA ALA A 26 -11.54 -9.45 20.89
C ALA A 26 -11.81 -10.70 20.02
N GLY A 27 -11.48 -11.89 20.53
CA GLY A 27 -11.77 -13.18 19.91
C GLY A 27 -10.55 -14.06 19.68
N LEU A 28 -10.80 -15.32 19.32
CA LEU A 28 -9.76 -16.31 18.97
C LEU A 28 -9.29 -16.05 17.53
N LEU A 29 -7.99 -15.81 17.37
CA LEU A 29 -7.34 -15.67 16.08
C LEU A 29 -7.37 -16.99 15.31
N GLN A 30 -7.98 -17.01 14.13
CA GLN A 30 -7.77 -18.06 13.13
C GLN A 30 -6.91 -17.49 12.01
N PRO A 31 -5.57 -17.66 12.07
CA PRO A 31 -4.69 -17.12 11.06
C PRO A 31 -4.92 -17.82 9.72
N LEU A 32 -4.95 -17.06 8.64
CA LEU A 32 -4.87 -17.62 7.29
C LEU A 32 -3.51 -18.29 7.07
N PRO A 33 -3.43 -19.30 6.19
CA PRO A 33 -2.16 -19.88 5.78
C PRO A 33 -1.17 -18.79 5.33
N ILE A 34 0.08 -18.94 5.76
CA ILE A 34 1.16 -18.04 5.35
C ILE A 34 1.61 -18.47 3.94
N PRO A 35 1.64 -17.57 2.95
CA PRO A 35 2.15 -17.91 1.63
C PRO A 35 3.64 -18.21 1.68
N GLU A 36 4.14 -19.06 0.77
CA GLU A 36 5.53 -19.52 0.75
C GLU A 36 6.42 -18.66 -0.14
N LYS A 37 5.84 -17.90 -1.05
CA LYS A 37 6.57 -17.07 -2.02
C LYS A 37 5.82 -15.77 -2.34
N PRO A 38 6.54 -14.75 -2.85
CA PRO A 38 5.92 -13.50 -3.27
C PRO A 38 4.83 -13.70 -4.33
N TRP A 39 3.77 -12.92 -4.20
CA TRP A 39 2.62 -12.87 -5.12
C TRP A 39 1.80 -14.16 -5.24
N GLU A 40 2.06 -15.15 -4.38
CA GLU A 40 1.23 -16.36 -4.31
C GLU A 40 -0.15 -16.09 -3.75
N SER A 41 -0.22 -15.25 -2.73
CA SER A 41 -1.45 -14.84 -2.05
C SER A 41 -1.45 -13.33 -1.84
N ILE A 42 -2.52 -12.67 -2.25
CA ILE A 42 -2.67 -11.22 -2.10
C ILE A 42 -3.91 -10.87 -1.30
N SER A 43 -3.92 -9.70 -0.70
CA SER A 43 -5.13 -9.08 -0.16
C SER A 43 -5.47 -7.81 -0.94
N MET A 44 -6.77 -7.52 -1.05
CA MET A 44 -7.29 -6.38 -1.78
C MET A 44 -8.35 -5.64 -0.97
N ASP A 45 -8.31 -4.31 -1.03
CA ASP A 45 -9.28 -3.44 -0.37
C ASP A 45 -9.44 -2.11 -1.12
N PHE A 46 -10.48 -1.34 -0.77
CA PHE A 46 -10.69 0.01 -1.27
C PHE A 46 -10.78 1.01 -0.13
N ILE A 47 -9.86 1.96 -0.11
CA ILE A 47 -9.98 3.13 0.76
C ILE A 47 -10.85 4.17 0.05
N THR A 48 -11.91 4.61 0.71
CA THR A 48 -12.86 5.59 0.18
C THR A 48 -12.84 6.86 1.02
N GLY A 49 -13.53 7.90 0.57
CA GLY A 49 -13.65 9.15 1.33
C GLY A 49 -12.70 10.25 0.90
N PHE A 50 -11.81 10.00 -0.06
CA PHE A 50 -10.93 11.05 -0.60
C PHE A 50 -11.71 12.12 -1.37
N PRO A 51 -11.24 13.38 -1.35
CA PRO A 51 -11.79 14.43 -2.20
C PRO A 51 -11.58 14.07 -3.67
N LYS A 52 -12.54 14.43 -4.51
CA LYS A 52 -12.45 14.16 -5.95
C LYS A 52 -11.30 14.96 -6.57
N VAL A 53 -10.35 14.25 -7.18
CA VAL A 53 -9.25 14.83 -7.97
C VAL A 53 -9.26 14.14 -9.33
N ARG A 54 -9.43 14.93 -10.40
CA ARG A 54 -9.71 14.39 -11.75
C ARG A 54 -10.95 13.47 -11.67
N ASP A 55 -10.82 12.21 -12.02
CA ASP A 55 -11.90 11.21 -11.91
C ASP A 55 -11.74 10.27 -10.71
N PHE A 56 -10.70 10.47 -9.90
CA PHE A 56 -10.38 9.62 -8.76
C PHE A 56 -11.00 10.13 -7.46
N LYS A 57 -11.48 9.22 -6.63
CA LYS A 57 -12.06 9.49 -5.31
C LYS A 57 -11.83 8.36 -4.30
N SER A 58 -11.16 7.31 -4.71
CA SER A 58 -10.81 6.16 -3.87
C SER A 58 -9.42 5.65 -4.26
N VAL A 59 -8.83 4.82 -3.40
CA VAL A 59 -7.60 4.10 -3.68
C VAL A 59 -7.89 2.61 -3.61
N PHE A 60 -7.56 1.88 -4.67
CA PHE A 60 -7.57 0.44 -4.69
C PHE A 60 -6.20 -0.04 -4.19
N VAL A 61 -6.20 -0.76 -3.08
CA VAL A 61 -5.00 -1.24 -2.40
C VAL A 61 -4.84 -2.73 -2.66
N VAL A 62 -3.68 -3.14 -3.13
CA VAL A 62 -3.32 -4.54 -3.31
C VAL A 62 -2.04 -4.83 -2.53
N VAL A 63 -2.06 -5.86 -1.71
CA VAL A 63 -0.94 -6.23 -0.83
C VAL A 63 -0.52 -7.66 -1.08
N ASP A 64 0.74 -7.88 -1.37
CA ASP A 64 1.32 -9.22 -1.33
C ASP A 64 1.44 -9.70 0.12
N ARG A 65 0.76 -10.79 0.44
CA ARG A 65 0.70 -11.31 1.82
C ARG A 65 2.02 -11.89 2.31
N PHE A 66 2.92 -12.29 1.41
CA PHE A 66 4.25 -12.78 1.74
C PHE A 66 5.20 -11.63 2.07
N SER A 67 5.52 -10.79 1.09
CA SER A 67 6.51 -9.72 1.21
C SER A 67 6.00 -8.47 1.91
N LYS A 68 4.68 -8.29 1.98
CA LYS A 68 3.98 -7.04 2.37
C LYS A 68 4.15 -5.92 1.36
N TYR A 69 4.60 -6.23 0.15
CA TYR A 69 4.67 -5.26 -0.93
C TYR A 69 3.28 -4.74 -1.26
N VAL A 70 3.15 -3.44 -1.37
CA VAL A 70 1.87 -2.78 -1.64
C VAL A 70 1.86 -2.12 -3.01
N VAL A 71 0.69 -2.14 -3.65
CA VAL A 71 0.39 -1.35 -4.85
C VAL A 71 -0.81 -0.46 -4.53
N PHE A 72 -0.63 0.86 -4.62
CA PHE A 72 -1.68 1.87 -4.46
C PHE A 72 -2.16 2.33 -5.83
N ILE A 73 -3.43 2.15 -6.13
CA ILE A 73 -4.00 2.47 -7.44
C ILE A 73 -5.13 3.49 -7.25
N PRO A 74 -4.98 4.74 -7.70
CA PRO A 74 -6.09 5.68 -7.72
C PRO A 74 -7.27 5.14 -8.53
N ALA A 75 -8.47 5.19 -7.96
CA ALA A 75 -9.67 4.60 -8.55
C ALA A 75 -10.87 5.58 -8.48
N PRO A 76 -11.85 5.47 -9.39
CA PRO A 76 -13.08 6.24 -9.32
C PRO A 76 -13.93 5.84 -8.11
N ASN A 77 -14.81 6.75 -7.65
CA ASN A 77 -15.65 6.50 -6.48
C ASN A 77 -16.61 5.30 -6.68
N ALA A 78 -17.27 5.27 -7.82
CA ALA A 78 -18.05 4.13 -8.24
C ALA A 78 -17.19 3.29 -9.20
N CYS A 79 -16.32 2.46 -8.66
CA CYS A 79 -15.49 1.56 -9.45
C CYS A 79 -16.24 0.25 -9.68
N PRO A 80 -16.88 0.04 -10.85
CA PRO A 80 -17.54 -1.22 -11.14
C PRO A 80 -16.53 -2.36 -11.21
N ALA A 81 -16.97 -3.60 -11.04
CA ALA A 81 -16.10 -4.78 -11.00
C ALA A 81 -15.21 -4.91 -12.25
N GLU A 82 -15.72 -4.54 -13.41
CA GLU A 82 -14.94 -4.56 -14.67
C GLU A 82 -13.81 -3.53 -14.68
N GLU A 83 -14.04 -2.34 -14.13
CA GLU A 83 -13.02 -1.30 -14.01
C GLU A 83 -11.96 -1.69 -12.97
N ALA A 84 -12.39 -2.20 -11.81
CA ALA A 84 -11.49 -2.74 -10.79
C ALA A 84 -10.60 -3.85 -11.37
N THR A 85 -11.16 -4.73 -12.22
CA THR A 85 -10.39 -5.78 -12.89
C THR A 85 -9.35 -5.22 -13.86
N LYS A 86 -9.69 -4.19 -14.64
CA LYS A 86 -8.74 -3.53 -15.54
C LYS A 86 -7.61 -2.89 -14.75
N LEU A 87 -7.94 -2.19 -13.65
CA LEU A 87 -6.95 -1.61 -12.75
C LEU A 87 -6.04 -2.67 -12.15
N PHE A 88 -6.60 -3.77 -11.66
CA PHE A 88 -5.85 -4.90 -11.13
C PHE A 88 -4.92 -5.52 -12.18
N PHE A 89 -5.44 -5.79 -13.36
CA PHE A 89 -4.65 -6.38 -14.44
C PHE A 89 -3.49 -5.48 -14.86
N SER A 90 -3.74 -4.18 -15.04
CA SER A 90 -2.74 -3.23 -15.53
C SER A 90 -1.64 -2.92 -14.52
N ASN A 91 -1.96 -2.94 -13.22
CA ASN A 91 -1.03 -2.52 -12.17
C ASN A 91 -0.42 -3.69 -11.39
N VAL A 92 -1.05 -4.85 -11.39
CA VAL A 92 -0.58 -6.01 -10.62
C VAL A 92 -0.26 -7.18 -11.53
N VAL A 93 -1.26 -7.74 -12.23
CA VAL A 93 -1.06 -8.98 -13.02
C VAL A 93 -0.01 -8.81 -14.10
N LYS A 94 0.02 -7.67 -14.78
CA LYS A 94 1.02 -7.34 -15.81
C LYS A 94 2.46 -7.40 -15.29
N HIS A 95 2.68 -7.11 -14.00
CA HIS A 95 4.02 -7.01 -13.41
C HIS A 95 4.43 -8.25 -12.64
N PHE A 96 3.48 -8.89 -11.95
CA PHE A 96 3.75 -9.95 -10.98
C PHE A 96 3.10 -11.28 -11.32
N GLY A 97 2.26 -11.31 -12.36
CA GLY A 97 1.47 -12.48 -12.69
C GLY A 97 0.19 -12.59 -11.86
N LEU A 98 -0.51 -13.71 -12.01
CA LEU A 98 -1.75 -13.98 -11.32
C LEU A 98 -1.49 -14.73 -10.01
N SER A 99 -2.08 -14.25 -8.93
CA SER A 99 -1.99 -14.88 -7.61
C SER A 99 -2.84 -16.14 -7.55
N ARG A 100 -2.39 -17.13 -6.78
CA ARG A 100 -3.13 -18.38 -6.54
C ARG A 100 -4.40 -18.13 -5.75
N ASP A 101 -4.32 -17.29 -4.72
CA ASP A 101 -5.48 -16.92 -3.91
C ASP A 101 -5.51 -15.41 -3.61
N ILE A 102 -6.71 -14.91 -3.43
CA ILE A 102 -6.99 -13.50 -3.18
C ILE A 102 -7.92 -13.40 -1.97
N VAL A 103 -7.49 -12.60 -1.01
CA VAL A 103 -8.27 -12.27 0.18
C VAL A 103 -8.86 -10.87 0.00
N SER A 104 -10.17 -10.73 0.16
CA SER A 104 -10.82 -9.42 0.15
C SER A 104 -11.96 -9.39 1.17
N ASP A 105 -12.39 -8.19 1.51
CA ASP A 105 -13.65 -8.02 2.21
C ASP A 105 -14.84 -8.42 1.31
N ARG A 106 -16.05 -8.33 1.85
CA ARG A 106 -17.29 -8.59 1.09
C ARG A 106 -17.80 -7.35 0.34
N ASP A 107 -16.93 -6.44 -0.02
CA ASP A 107 -17.31 -5.29 -0.84
C ASP A 107 -17.95 -5.77 -2.16
N THR A 108 -19.03 -5.11 -2.56
CA THR A 108 -19.77 -5.44 -3.79
C THR A 108 -18.92 -5.36 -5.04
N ARG A 109 -17.85 -4.57 -5.01
CA ARG A 109 -16.85 -4.45 -6.08
C ARG A 109 -16.08 -5.75 -6.30
N PHE A 110 -15.90 -6.60 -5.25
CA PHE A 110 -15.21 -7.89 -5.34
C PHE A 110 -16.18 -9.09 -5.36
N THR A 111 -17.40 -8.95 -4.82
CA THR A 111 -18.39 -10.04 -4.80
C THR A 111 -19.20 -10.13 -6.10
N GLY A 112 -19.01 -9.22 -7.03
CA GLY A 112 -19.68 -9.20 -8.31
C GLY A 112 -19.48 -10.51 -9.09
N LYS A 113 -20.54 -10.99 -9.77
CA LYS A 113 -20.50 -12.21 -10.60
C LYS A 113 -19.32 -12.23 -11.56
N PHE A 114 -18.94 -11.07 -12.09
CA PHE A 114 -17.80 -10.91 -12.99
C PHE A 114 -16.48 -11.36 -12.36
N TRP A 115 -16.17 -10.91 -11.14
CA TRP A 115 -14.96 -11.31 -10.41
C TRP A 115 -14.96 -12.81 -10.12
N VAL A 116 -16.08 -13.34 -9.62
CA VAL A 116 -16.21 -14.76 -9.31
C VAL A 116 -15.99 -15.62 -10.56
N GLU A 117 -16.57 -15.24 -11.69
CA GLU A 117 -16.38 -15.97 -12.94
C GLU A 117 -14.95 -15.82 -13.50
N LEU A 118 -14.38 -14.61 -13.43
CA LEU A 118 -13.01 -14.38 -13.87
C LEU A 118 -12.02 -15.25 -13.09
N PHE A 119 -12.13 -15.29 -11.76
CA PHE A 119 -11.23 -16.10 -10.94
C PHE A 119 -11.44 -17.60 -11.11
N LYS A 120 -12.67 -18.06 -11.35
CA LYS A 120 -12.91 -19.45 -11.76
C LYS A 120 -12.21 -19.80 -13.05
N LEU A 121 -12.30 -18.95 -14.07
CA LEU A 121 -11.62 -19.14 -15.34
C LEU A 121 -10.09 -19.16 -15.22
N LEU A 122 -9.57 -18.36 -14.29
CA LEU A 122 -8.13 -18.24 -14.07
C LEU A 122 -7.58 -19.28 -13.06
N SER A 123 -8.42 -20.20 -12.57
CA SER A 123 -8.08 -21.22 -11.57
C SER A 123 -7.49 -20.62 -10.27
N SER A 124 -7.86 -19.39 -9.95
CA SER A 124 -7.47 -18.72 -8.71
C SER A 124 -8.60 -18.80 -7.69
N GLU A 125 -8.25 -18.96 -6.41
CA GLU A 125 -9.23 -19.01 -5.33
C GLU A 125 -9.50 -17.62 -4.76
N LEU A 126 -10.77 -17.21 -4.75
CA LEU A 126 -11.21 -15.98 -4.10
C LEU A 126 -11.69 -16.28 -2.68
N LYS A 127 -10.96 -15.78 -1.68
CA LYS A 127 -11.27 -15.96 -0.26
C LYS A 127 -11.84 -14.66 0.32
N PHE A 128 -13.10 -14.70 0.72
CA PHE A 128 -13.73 -13.56 1.37
C PHE A 128 -13.49 -13.59 2.88
N SER A 129 -13.09 -12.45 3.45
CA SER A 129 -13.12 -12.27 4.89
C SER A 129 -14.56 -12.33 5.40
N THR A 130 -14.76 -12.88 6.59
CA THR A 130 -16.06 -12.86 7.24
C THR A 130 -16.09 -11.73 8.25
N SER A 131 -17.25 -11.08 8.42
CA SER A 131 -17.45 -10.01 9.41
C SER A 131 -17.08 -10.40 10.86
N ASN A 132 -16.99 -11.70 11.13
CA ASN A 132 -16.61 -12.24 12.44
C ASN A 132 -15.09 -12.55 12.56
N HIS A 133 -14.30 -12.35 11.51
CA HIS A 133 -12.85 -12.57 11.49
C HIS A 133 -12.13 -11.38 10.86
N PRO A 134 -12.15 -10.20 11.50
CA PRO A 134 -11.50 -8.99 10.98
C PRO A 134 -9.97 -9.17 10.82
N GLN A 135 -9.40 -10.16 11.48
CA GLN A 135 -7.97 -10.49 11.38
C GLN A 135 -7.55 -11.09 10.03
N THR A 136 -8.51 -11.52 9.21
CA THR A 136 -8.25 -12.04 7.87
C THR A 136 -7.69 -10.93 6.98
N ASP A 137 -8.06 -9.68 7.26
CA ASP A 137 -7.66 -8.48 6.50
C ASP A 137 -6.83 -7.47 7.31
N GLY A 138 -6.44 -7.80 8.53
CA GLY A 138 -5.71 -6.89 9.42
C GLY A 138 -4.37 -6.38 8.87
N GLN A 139 -3.84 -7.00 7.81
CA GLN A 139 -2.66 -6.51 7.11
C GLN A 139 -3.01 -5.31 6.22
N THR A 140 -4.09 -5.43 5.46
CA THR A 140 -4.58 -4.36 4.58
C THR A 140 -5.08 -3.18 5.40
N GLU A 141 -5.83 -3.42 6.49
CA GLU A 141 -6.25 -2.36 7.42
C GLU A 141 -5.06 -1.56 7.97
N ARG A 142 -3.96 -2.24 8.35
CA ARG A 142 -2.75 -1.57 8.81
C ARG A 142 -2.10 -0.71 7.72
N ILE A 143 -2.05 -1.22 6.50
CA ILE A 143 -1.48 -0.49 5.36
C ILE A 143 -2.35 0.71 5.01
N ASN A 144 -3.67 0.56 5.05
CA ASN A 144 -4.61 1.64 4.84
C ASN A 144 -4.39 2.78 5.87
N ALA A 145 -4.24 2.43 7.15
CA ALA A 145 -3.95 3.40 8.20
C ALA A 145 -2.62 4.13 7.98
N LEU A 146 -1.56 3.42 7.55
CA LEU A 146 -0.27 4.02 7.24
C LEU A 146 -0.33 4.94 6.01
N LEU A 147 -1.09 4.58 4.96
CA LEU A 147 -1.30 5.45 3.82
C LEU A 147 -2.05 6.73 4.21
N GLU A 148 -3.10 6.61 5.03
CA GLU A 148 -3.83 7.77 5.53
C GLU A 148 -2.94 8.68 6.39
N GLU A 149 -2.09 8.10 7.24
CA GLU A 149 -1.10 8.82 8.05
C GLU A 149 -0.13 9.60 7.15
N TYR A 150 0.46 8.93 6.14
CA TYR A 150 1.33 9.56 5.17
C TYR A 150 0.64 10.73 4.45
N LEU A 151 -0.57 10.51 3.96
CA LEU A 151 -1.30 11.53 3.22
C LEU A 151 -1.66 12.75 4.09
N ARG A 152 -1.97 12.58 5.37
CA ARG A 152 -2.22 13.69 6.29
C ARG A 152 -1.04 14.64 6.39
N HIS A 153 0.20 14.14 6.28
CA HIS A 153 1.40 14.98 6.34
C HIS A 153 1.66 15.75 5.05
N TYR A 154 1.50 15.09 3.91
CA TYR A 154 1.99 15.63 2.62
C TYR A 154 0.89 16.23 1.74
N VAL A 155 -0.37 15.98 2.07
CA VAL A 155 -1.50 16.56 1.33
C VAL A 155 -1.63 18.04 1.64
N THR A 156 -1.74 18.85 0.59
CA THR A 156 -1.99 20.30 0.72
C THR A 156 -3.35 20.59 1.38
N THR A 157 -3.53 21.80 1.91
CA THR A 157 -4.80 22.24 2.52
C THR A 157 -6.00 22.09 1.58
N THR A 158 -5.78 22.15 0.27
CA THR A 158 -6.83 21.94 -0.76
C THR A 158 -7.10 20.47 -1.05
N GLN A 159 -6.27 19.57 -0.54
CA GLN A 159 -6.34 18.11 -0.71
C GLN A 159 -6.39 17.65 -2.19
N LYS A 160 -5.89 18.47 -3.13
CA LYS A 160 -5.96 18.16 -4.58
C LYS A 160 -4.75 17.42 -5.13
N ASN A 161 -3.72 17.19 -4.31
CA ASN A 161 -2.46 16.56 -4.72
C ASN A 161 -2.32 15.10 -4.29
N TRP A 162 -3.32 14.52 -3.61
CA TRP A 162 -3.20 13.17 -3.08
C TRP A 162 -2.93 12.09 -4.15
N VAL A 163 -3.49 12.25 -5.35
CA VAL A 163 -3.24 11.32 -6.47
C VAL A 163 -1.77 11.34 -6.90
N ASP A 164 -1.16 12.53 -6.94
CA ASP A 164 0.22 12.69 -7.37
C ASP A 164 1.24 12.20 -6.31
N LEU A 165 0.79 12.03 -5.06
CA LEU A 165 1.59 11.49 -3.97
C LEU A 165 1.60 9.95 -3.91
N MET A 166 0.67 9.26 -4.61
CA MET A 166 0.52 7.80 -4.51
C MET A 166 1.80 7.03 -4.85
N ASP A 167 2.47 7.39 -5.94
CA ASP A 167 3.70 6.70 -6.37
C ASP A 167 4.82 6.84 -5.33
N THR A 168 4.93 8.03 -4.72
CA THR A 168 5.92 8.28 -3.66
C THR A 168 5.56 7.53 -2.40
N ALA A 169 4.29 7.57 -1.97
CA ALA A 169 3.81 6.81 -0.82
C ALA A 169 4.06 5.31 -0.98
N GLN A 170 3.77 4.77 -2.15
CA GLN A 170 4.03 3.36 -2.46
C GLN A 170 5.51 3.01 -2.37
N LEU A 171 6.37 3.86 -2.94
CA LEU A 171 7.81 3.63 -2.91
C LEU A 171 8.34 3.73 -1.48
N CYS A 172 7.97 4.76 -0.70
CA CYS A 172 8.34 4.93 0.70
C CYS A 172 7.98 3.69 1.52
N TYR A 173 6.72 3.25 1.43
CA TYR A 173 6.26 2.08 2.17
C TYR A 173 7.06 0.82 1.79
N ASN A 174 7.22 0.57 0.50
CA ASN A 174 7.87 -0.65 0.02
C ASN A 174 9.38 -0.71 0.31
N LEU A 175 10.02 0.44 0.56
CA LEU A 175 11.43 0.54 0.93
C LEU A 175 11.67 0.49 2.44
N GLN A 176 10.64 0.70 3.25
CA GLN A 176 10.77 0.70 4.71
C GLN A 176 11.11 -0.69 5.22
N ARG A 177 12.23 -0.83 5.92
CA ARG A 177 12.66 -2.12 6.48
C ARG A 177 11.77 -2.55 7.64
N SER A 178 11.30 -3.78 7.59
CA SER A 178 10.58 -4.38 8.70
C SER A 178 11.52 -4.73 9.84
N SER A 179 11.19 -4.32 11.07
CA SER A 179 11.97 -4.70 12.27
C SER A 179 11.95 -6.21 12.54
N ALA A 180 10.95 -6.94 12.03
CA ALA A 180 10.82 -8.38 12.23
C ALA A 180 11.73 -9.19 11.30
N THR A 181 11.93 -8.74 10.06
CA THR A 181 12.70 -9.47 9.05
C THR A 181 14.04 -8.83 8.72
N GLY A 182 14.24 -7.55 9.07
CA GLY A 182 15.39 -6.75 8.67
C GLY A 182 15.40 -6.39 7.17
N MET A 183 14.40 -6.82 6.41
CA MET A 183 14.27 -6.62 4.97
C MET A 183 13.07 -5.72 4.65
N SER A 184 13.14 -5.01 3.53
CA SER A 184 12.02 -4.23 3.03
C SER A 184 11.05 -5.11 2.23
N PRO A 185 9.77 -4.71 2.09
CA PRO A 185 8.83 -5.35 1.18
C PRO A 185 9.37 -5.45 -0.24
N PHE A 186 10.09 -4.44 -0.70
CA PHE A 186 10.70 -4.43 -2.03
C PHE A 186 11.76 -5.52 -2.18
N GLU A 187 12.67 -5.65 -1.21
CA GLU A 187 13.70 -6.71 -1.22
C GLU A 187 13.06 -8.10 -1.20
N LEU A 188 12.03 -8.30 -0.39
CA LEU A 188 11.33 -9.59 -0.29
C LEU A 188 10.56 -9.95 -1.56
N ALA A 189 9.96 -8.95 -2.25
CA ALA A 189 9.16 -9.18 -3.45
C ALA A 189 9.99 -9.33 -4.72
N ILE A 190 11.10 -8.58 -4.84
CA ILE A 190 11.87 -8.42 -6.08
C ILE A 190 13.27 -9.06 -5.96
N GLY A 191 13.75 -9.28 -4.73
CA GLY A 191 15.05 -9.91 -4.47
C GLY A 191 16.24 -8.93 -4.40
N VAL A 192 16.05 -7.67 -4.76
CA VAL A 192 17.11 -6.64 -4.76
C VAL A 192 16.56 -5.30 -4.30
N LEU A 193 17.42 -4.48 -3.69
CA LEU A 193 17.09 -3.09 -3.40
C LEU A 193 17.17 -2.24 -4.68
N PRO A 194 16.22 -1.36 -4.95
CA PRO A 194 16.29 -0.45 -6.09
C PRO A 194 17.38 0.61 -5.83
N ARG A 195 18.03 1.06 -6.88
CA ARG A 195 18.88 2.25 -6.82
C ARG A 195 18.01 3.49 -6.67
N MET A 196 18.32 4.30 -5.67
CA MET A 196 17.55 5.52 -5.43
C MET A 196 17.84 6.59 -6.48
N PRO A 197 16.83 7.40 -6.87
CA PRO A 197 17.02 8.44 -7.88
C PRO A 197 18.18 9.40 -7.58
N LEU A 198 18.38 9.75 -6.30
CA LEU A 198 19.46 10.65 -5.89
C LEU A 198 20.85 9.98 -5.99
N GLU A 199 20.95 8.70 -5.69
CA GLU A 199 22.20 7.94 -5.84
C GLU A 199 22.65 7.92 -7.30
N VAL A 200 21.68 7.67 -8.22
CA VAL A 200 21.95 7.70 -9.66
C VAL A 200 22.30 9.10 -10.12
N ALA A 201 21.62 10.13 -9.60
CA ALA A 201 21.93 11.52 -9.93
C ALA A 201 23.32 11.94 -9.43
N ARG A 202 23.73 11.52 -8.24
CA ARG A 202 25.07 11.78 -7.68
C ARG A 202 26.16 11.06 -8.48
N GLN A 203 25.95 9.81 -8.86
CA GLN A 203 26.91 9.05 -9.70
C GLN A 203 27.10 9.67 -11.07
N LYS A 204 26.07 10.34 -11.61
CA LYS A 204 26.07 11.05 -12.89
C LYS A 204 26.28 12.57 -12.74
N ALA A 205 26.76 13.04 -11.60
CA ALA A 205 26.92 14.48 -11.31
C ALA A 205 27.92 15.23 -12.21
N GLY A 206 28.50 14.56 -13.21
CA GLY A 206 29.06 15.21 -14.39
C GLY A 206 28.04 15.54 -15.50
N GLY A 207 26.76 15.28 -15.30
CA GLY A 207 25.70 15.44 -16.30
C GLY A 207 24.98 16.79 -16.20
N ASN A 208 24.81 17.43 -17.33
CA ASN A 208 24.40 18.79 -17.57
C ASN A 208 22.91 19.12 -17.34
N ASN A 209 22.14 18.46 -16.44
CA ASN A 209 20.73 18.82 -16.24
C ASN A 209 20.37 19.11 -14.77
N PRO A 210 20.46 20.39 -14.35
CA PRO A 210 20.10 20.81 -12.99
C PRO A 210 18.64 20.54 -12.60
N ALA A 211 17.72 20.53 -13.57
CA ALA A 211 16.30 20.29 -13.32
C ALA A 211 16.07 18.83 -12.90
N THR A 212 16.71 17.88 -13.57
CA THR A 212 16.63 16.44 -13.22
C THR A 212 17.22 16.18 -11.83
N TYR A 213 18.33 16.84 -11.48
CA TYR A 213 18.93 16.72 -10.15
C TYR A 213 18.00 17.26 -9.06
N LYS A 214 17.41 18.44 -9.25
CA LYS A 214 16.43 19.02 -8.31
C LYS A 214 15.21 18.13 -8.12
N MET A 215 14.70 17.54 -9.19
CA MET A 215 13.57 16.61 -9.11
C MET A 215 13.94 15.34 -8.33
N ALA A 216 15.12 14.77 -8.56
CA ALA A 216 15.63 13.62 -7.83
C ALA A 216 15.86 13.93 -6.34
N GLN A 217 16.36 15.13 -6.03
CA GLN A 217 16.57 15.62 -4.67
C GLN A 217 15.23 15.78 -3.94
N SER A 218 14.24 16.45 -4.55
CA SER A 218 12.91 16.63 -3.96
C SER A 218 12.22 15.28 -3.67
N ARG A 219 12.37 14.29 -4.56
CA ARG A 219 11.85 12.93 -4.32
C ARG A 219 12.58 12.23 -3.17
N GLN A 220 13.89 12.42 -3.05
CA GLN A 220 14.65 11.84 -1.95
C GLN A 220 14.29 12.48 -0.61
N GLU A 221 14.13 13.81 -0.57
CA GLU A 221 13.71 14.53 0.63
C GLU A 221 12.35 13.98 1.15
N MET A 222 11.37 13.77 0.25
CA MET A 222 10.10 13.14 0.62
C MET A 222 10.26 11.69 1.12
N LEU A 223 11.26 10.95 0.63
CA LEU A 223 11.55 9.58 1.08
C LEU A 223 12.24 9.56 2.45
N ASP A 224 13.12 10.53 2.70
CA ASP A 224 13.88 10.62 3.96
C ASP A 224 13.00 11.14 5.12
N GLU A 225 11.94 11.90 4.81
CA GLU A 225 10.98 12.42 5.79
C GLU A 225 9.84 11.43 6.11
N ALA A 226 9.59 10.41 5.28
CA ALA A 226 8.53 9.43 5.41
C ALA A 226 8.96 8.20 6.24
#